data_ef39ef2c200e9235e78fec7a36f1dffb
#
_entry.id   ef39ef2c200e9235e78fec7a36f1dffb
#
_cell.length_a   1.000
_cell.length_b   1.000
_cell.length_c   1.000
_cell.angle_alpha   90.00
_cell.angle_beta   90.00
_cell.angle_gamma   90.00
#
_symmetry.space_group_name_H-M   'P 1'
#
loop_
_entity.id
_entity.type
_entity.pdbx_description
1 polymer ?
#
loop_
_entity_poly.entity_id
_entity_poly.type
_entity_poly.pdbx_seq_one_letter_code
_entity_poly.pdbx_strand_id
1 'polypeptide(L)'
;MERREFIKSTTLATAALSIPNINFGKATEDEILGYNTHRYKQVKNWADFGNLPVNDCHEMVQDSKGRLIFNTNETKNNIIICDKKGKLIKTWGTEFPGAHGLTFFNENGEDVLYLTDPERRQVFKFTTEGKLILKLNYPAETGKYAMDGTFFRPTEVAVAKNGEFYVADGYGEQFITHYDATGKVKNIFGGKGEENEKFTQCHGIAVDYRDKKNPVLLITDRMKHQLKRFTLEGKYLSTIQFSNIWNCRPVVNGDNIYIAVLKCSPDLDWKWDQIKGGVIILDKNNTVVSGLGITKPTYTDGKMQPVTQNFEPFQFPHDVCIDDEQNLYITQWNSGKVYPYKFQRIS
;
A
#
# COMPACT_ATOMS: atom_id res chain seq x y z
N MET A 1 -41.60 64.93 -34.48
CA MET A 1 -40.72 64.41 -35.56
C MET A 1 -40.54 62.93 -35.42
N GLU A 2 -41.21 62.20 -36.26
CA GLU A 2 -41.22 60.76 -36.33
C GLU A 2 -39.89 60.23 -36.87
N ARG A 3 -39.45 59.09 -36.35
CA ARG A 3 -38.45 58.24 -37.03
C ARG A 3 -39.01 56.85 -37.18
N ARG A 4 -39.21 56.54 -38.43
CA ARG A 4 -39.71 55.28 -38.95
C ARG A 4 -38.73 54.12 -38.74
N GLU A 5 -39.31 52.95 -38.43
CA GLU A 5 -38.76 51.60 -38.43
C GLU A 5 -38.13 51.21 -39.77
N PHE A 6 -37.05 50.43 -39.66
CA PHE A 6 -36.58 49.61 -40.77
C PHE A 6 -36.25 48.21 -40.21
N ILE A 7 -37.23 47.35 -40.40
CA ILE A 7 -37.04 45.90 -40.10
C ILE A 7 -36.26 45.29 -41.27
N LYS A 8 -35.05 44.81 -41.02
CA LYS A 8 -34.38 43.89 -41.91
C LYS A 8 -34.40 42.51 -41.28
N SER A 9 -35.16 41.62 -41.88
CA SER A 9 -35.17 40.20 -41.60
C SER A 9 -33.81 39.59 -41.95
N THR A 10 -33.07 39.15 -40.95
CA THR A 10 -31.88 38.32 -41.12
C THR A 10 -32.25 36.91 -40.75
N THR A 11 -32.34 36.05 -41.75
CA THR A 11 -32.51 34.61 -41.58
C THR A 11 -31.22 34.03 -40.93
N LEU A 12 -31.28 33.66 -39.66
CA LEU A 12 -30.25 32.91 -39.02
C LEU A 12 -30.35 31.45 -39.45
N ALA A 13 -29.43 31.03 -40.28
CA ALA A 13 -29.18 29.58 -40.50
C ALA A 13 -28.53 29.01 -39.24
N THR A 14 -29.28 28.24 -38.46
CA THR A 14 -28.77 27.41 -37.38
C THR A 14 -27.95 26.27 -37.97
N ALA A 15 -26.64 26.43 -38.03
CA ALA A 15 -25.74 25.31 -38.23
C ALA A 15 -25.76 24.46 -36.95
N ALA A 16 -26.41 23.31 -36.99
CA ALA A 16 -26.32 22.29 -35.98
C ALA A 16 -24.87 21.73 -35.98
N LEU A 17 -24.05 22.23 -35.07
CA LEU A 17 -22.79 21.59 -34.74
C LEU A 17 -23.12 20.22 -34.11
N SER A 18 -22.96 19.16 -34.87
CA SER A 18 -22.93 17.80 -34.35
C SER A 18 -21.70 17.69 -33.44
N ILE A 19 -21.90 17.82 -32.13
CA ILE A 19 -20.92 17.41 -31.15
C ILE A 19 -20.76 15.89 -31.31
N PRO A 20 -19.56 15.37 -31.63
CA PRO A 20 -19.38 13.93 -31.65
C PRO A 20 -19.72 13.43 -30.24
N ASN A 21 -20.68 12.51 -30.15
CA ASN A 21 -20.90 11.73 -28.92
C ASN A 21 -19.58 11.08 -28.57
N ILE A 22 -18.87 11.67 -27.61
CA ILE A 22 -17.80 11.00 -26.91
C ILE A 22 -18.54 9.92 -26.12
N ASN A 23 -18.61 8.71 -26.69
CA ASN A 23 -18.94 7.52 -25.94
C ASN A 23 -17.86 7.38 -24.86
N PHE A 24 -18.15 7.86 -23.67
CA PHE A 24 -17.50 7.34 -22.47
C PHE A 24 -17.83 5.85 -22.48
N GLY A 25 -16.86 5.04 -22.90
CA GLY A 25 -17.03 3.60 -22.96
C GLY A 25 -17.56 3.16 -21.61
N LYS A 26 -18.78 2.57 -21.59
CA LYS A 26 -19.24 1.83 -20.44
C LYS A 26 -18.10 0.89 -20.08
N ALA A 27 -17.56 1.02 -18.87
CA ALA A 27 -16.63 0.04 -18.31
C ALA A 27 -17.27 -1.33 -18.57
N THR A 28 -16.65 -2.11 -19.43
CA THR A 28 -17.16 -3.43 -19.79
C THR A 28 -17.22 -4.25 -18.51
N GLU A 29 -18.32 -4.95 -18.27
CA GLU A 29 -18.60 -5.69 -17.02
C GLU A 29 -17.54 -6.74 -16.66
N ASP A 30 -16.54 -6.97 -17.49
CA ASP A 30 -15.61 -8.10 -17.45
C ASP A 30 -14.13 -7.74 -17.67
N GLU A 31 -13.67 -6.58 -17.24
CA GLU A 31 -12.26 -6.22 -17.38
C GLU A 31 -11.38 -7.15 -16.53
N ILE A 32 -10.56 -7.96 -17.20
CA ILE A 32 -9.59 -8.84 -16.57
C ILE A 32 -8.26 -8.12 -16.46
N LEU A 33 -7.81 -7.93 -15.23
CA LEU A 33 -6.52 -7.33 -14.93
C LEU A 33 -5.46 -8.40 -14.65
N GLY A 34 -4.20 -8.03 -14.88
CA GLY A 34 -3.06 -8.91 -14.66
C GLY A 34 -2.68 -9.72 -15.89
N TYR A 35 -1.56 -10.44 -15.80
CA TYR A 35 -0.92 -11.13 -16.90
C TYR A 35 -0.49 -12.54 -16.50
N ASN A 36 -0.29 -13.40 -17.48
CA ASN A 36 0.16 -14.77 -17.30
C ASN A 36 -0.79 -15.57 -16.38
N THR A 37 -0.28 -16.18 -15.33
CA THR A 37 -1.02 -16.96 -14.33
C THR A 37 -1.56 -16.10 -13.17
N HIS A 38 -1.47 -14.79 -13.26
CA HIS A 38 -1.94 -13.85 -12.24
C HIS A 38 -3.01 -12.95 -12.84
N ARG A 39 -4.19 -13.51 -13.06
CA ARG A 39 -5.33 -12.82 -13.69
C ARG A 39 -6.48 -12.69 -12.70
N TYR A 40 -7.07 -11.50 -12.68
CA TYR A 40 -8.07 -11.13 -11.68
C TYR A 40 -9.21 -10.36 -12.31
N LYS A 41 -10.41 -10.50 -11.73
CA LYS A 41 -11.61 -9.75 -12.08
C LYS A 41 -12.06 -8.93 -10.89
N GLN A 42 -12.35 -7.64 -11.07
CA GLN A 42 -12.89 -6.80 -10.01
C GLN A 42 -14.26 -7.27 -9.56
N VAL A 43 -14.48 -7.40 -8.26
CA VAL A 43 -15.79 -7.62 -7.64
C VAL A 43 -16.37 -6.26 -7.28
N LYS A 44 -17.23 -5.73 -8.17
CA LYS A 44 -17.87 -4.43 -7.96
C LYS A 44 -18.76 -4.46 -6.71
N ASN A 45 -18.81 -3.35 -5.99
CA ASN A 45 -19.63 -3.19 -4.78
C ASN A 45 -19.42 -4.30 -3.73
N TRP A 46 -18.18 -4.80 -3.64
CA TRP A 46 -17.85 -5.83 -2.67
C TRP A 46 -18.07 -5.36 -1.23
N ALA A 47 -17.57 -4.19 -0.88
CA ALA A 47 -17.68 -3.64 0.47
C ALA A 47 -19.05 -2.98 0.65
N ASP A 48 -19.91 -3.61 1.43
CA ASP A 48 -21.20 -3.06 1.87
C ASP A 48 -21.13 -2.70 3.36
N PHE A 49 -20.57 -1.54 3.64
CA PHE A 49 -20.44 -1.02 5.01
C PHE A 49 -21.46 0.11 5.30
N GLY A 50 -22.45 0.28 4.44
CA GLY A 50 -23.41 1.37 4.54
C GLY A 50 -22.72 2.74 4.46
N ASN A 51 -22.98 3.60 5.43
CA ASN A 51 -22.38 4.93 5.53
C ASN A 51 -21.20 4.99 6.52
N LEU A 52 -20.50 3.87 6.74
CA LEU A 52 -19.34 3.86 7.63
C LEU A 52 -18.26 4.82 7.09
N PRO A 53 -17.89 5.87 7.84
CA PRO A 53 -16.89 6.80 7.32
C PRO A 53 -15.52 6.13 7.25
N VAL A 54 -14.86 6.33 6.14
CA VAL A 54 -13.42 6.06 5.96
C VAL A 54 -12.75 7.32 5.44
N ASN A 55 -11.46 7.42 5.65
CA ASN A 55 -10.63 8.43 5.04
C ASN A 55 -9.62 7.70 4.12
N ASP A 56 -8.32 7.86 4.35
CA ASP A 56 -7.34 7.06 3.62
C ASP A 56 -7.33 5.64 4.20
N CYS A 57 -7.48 4.61 3.36
CA CYS A 57 -7.29 3.22 3.76
C CYS A 57 -5.87 2.83 3.42
N HIS A 58 -5.02 2.57 4.44
CA HIS A 58 -3.60 2.34 4.19
C HIS A 58 -3.28 0.86 3.98
N GLU A 59 -3.68 -0.01 4.89
CA GLU A 59 -3.30 -1.42 4.83
C GLU A 59 -4.42 -2.36 5.21
N MET A 60 -4.32 -3.61 4.72
CA MET A 60 -5.26 -4.69 5.01
C MET A 60 -4.53 -6.00 5.24
N VAL A 61 -5.05 -6.80 6.16
CA VAL A 61 -4.57 -8.15 6.47
C VAL A 61 -5.74 -9.12 6.61
N GLN A 62 -5.49 -10.44 6.45
CA GLN A 62 -6.41 -11.50 6.83
C GLN A 62 -5.93 -12.13 8.14
N ASP A 63 -6.84 -12.32 9.10
CA ASP A 63 -6.55 -13.00 10.36
C ASP A 63 -6.72 -14.54 10.26
N SER A 64 -6.37 -15.26 11.34
CA SER A 64 -6.47 -16.73 11.37
C SER A 64 -7.89 -17.27 11.27
N LYS A 65 -8.91 -16.43 11.48
CA LYS A 65 -10.33 -16.75 11.37
C LYS A 65 -10.89 -16.47 9.97
N GLY A 66 -10.03 -16.02 9.04
CA GLY A 66 -10.42 -15.64 7.67
C GLY A 66 -11.12 -14.30 7.57
N ARG A 67 -11.13 -13.47 8.63
CA ARG A 67 -11.67 -12.13 8.59
C ARG A 67 -10.66 -11.18 7.94
N LEU A 68 -11.16 -10.18 7.27
CA LEU A 68 -10.35 -9.10 6.70
C LEU A 68 -10.35 -7.91 7.65
N ILE A 69 -9.18 -7.41 7.95
CA ILE A 69 -8.97 -6.30 8.88
C ILE A 69 -8.19 -5.23 8.14
N PHE A 70 -8.71 -4.02 8.06
CA PHE A 70 -7.99 -2.90 7.45
C PHE A 70 -8.06 -1.65 8.34
N ASN A 71 -7.08 -0.80 8.15
CA ASN A 71 -7.00 0.47 8.86
C ASN A 71 -7.36 1.66 7.97
N THR A 72 -7.81 2.71 8.61
CA THR A 72 -8.02 4.03 8.03
C THR A 72 -7.60 5.10 9.05
N ASN A 73 -7.16 6.25 8.56
CA ASN A 73 -6.90 7.41 9.42
C ASN A 73 -8.17 8.22 9.77
N GLU A 74 -9.37 7.66 9.51
CA GLU A 74 -10.64 8.18 10.02
C GLU A 74 -10.79 7.85 11.52
N THR A 75 -10.78 8.88 12.36
CA THR A 75 -10.75 8.71 13.83
C THR A 75 -12.08 8.33 14.46
N LYS A 76 -13.13 8.11 13.69
CA LYS A 76 -14.37 7.52 14.20
C LYS A 76 -14.31 5.98 14.26
N ASN A 77 -13.44 5.37 13.46
CA ASN A 77 -13.31 3.92 13.34
C ASN A 77 -12.00 3.54 12.63
N ASN A 78 -10.87 3.68 13.31
CA ASN A 78 -9.56 3.45 12.67
C ASN A 78 -9.35 2.02 12.14
N ILE A 79 -9.95 1.02 12.80
CA ILE A 79 -9.83 -0.39 12.40
C ILE A 79 -11.20 -0.93 12.05
N ILE A 80 -11.31 -1.51 10.88
CA ILE A 80 -12.55 -2.08 10.33
C ILE A 80 -12.31 -3.56 10.07
N ILE A 81 -13.23 -4.39 10.59
CA ILE A 81 -13.20 -5.85 10.47
C ILE A 81 -14.43 -6.28 9.67
N CYS A 82 -14.23 -7.02 8.60
CA CYS A 82 -15.28 -7.55 7.75
C CYS A 82 -15.02 -9.02 7.35
N ASP A 83 -16.03 -9.67 6.81
CA ASP A 83 -15.85 -10.98 6.19
C ASP A 83 -15.39 -10.87 4.73
N LYS A 84 -15.02 -11.99 4.10
CA LYS A 84 -14.58 -12.06 2.69
C LYS A 84 -15.70 -11.70 1.69
N LYS A 85 -16.97 -11.64 2.14
CA LYS A 85 -18.11 -11.18 1.35
C LYS A 85 -18.30 -9.67 1.40
N GLY A 86 -17.52 -8.96 2.25
CA GLY A 86 -17.60 -7.53 2.42
C GLY A 86 -18.63 -7.08 3.47
N LYS A 87 -19.15 -7.99 4.29
CA LYS A 87 -20.07 -7.64 5.38
C LYS A 87 -19.29 -7.15 6.58
N LEU A 88 -19.65 -5.99 7.09
CA LEU A 88 -19.09 -5.43 8.33
C LEU A 88 -19.34 -6.35 9.53
N ILE A 89 -18.29 -6.63 10.30
CA ILE A 89 -18.36 -7.39 11.54
C ILE A 89 -18.22 -6.45 12.74
N LYS A 90 -17.19 -5.61 12.75
CA LYS A 90 -16.85 -4.73 13.88
C LYS A 90 -15.96 -3.58 13.45
N THR A 91 -16.00 -2.49 14.21
CA THR A 91 -15.00 -1.42 14.15
C THR A 91 -14.48 -1.10 15.55
N TRP A 92 -13.24 -0.57 15.59
CA TRP A 92 -12.67 -0.02 16.82
C TRP A 92 -11.54 0.96 16.51
N GLY A 93 -11.07 1.69 17.53
CA GLY A 93 -10.03 2.69 17.44
C GLY A 93 -10.56 4.05 17.02
N THR A 94 -10.18 5.07 17.80
CA THR A 94 -10.58 6.47 17.57
C THR A 94 -9.42 7.44 17.82
N GLU A 95 -8.21 6.91 18.00
CA GLU A 95 -7.07 7.67 18.50
C GLU A 95 -5.90 7.74 17.51
N PHE A 96 -6.06 7.22 16.28
CA PHE A 96 -4.95 7.02 15.34
C PHE A 96 -5.13 7.91 14.09
N PRO A 97 -4.89 9.24 14.18
CA PRO A 97 -5.07 10.15 13.05
C PRO A 97 -4.07 9.89 11.92
N GLY A 98 -2.95 9.25 12.23
CA GLY A 98 -1.95 8.82 11.27
C GLY A 98 -1.90 7.31 11.06
N ALA A 99 -2.98 6.55 11.35
CA ALA A 99 -2.99 5.09 11.16
C ALA A 99 -2.44 4.69 9.79
N HIS A 100 -1.30 3.97 9.75
CA HIS A 100 -0.55 3.71 8.53
C HIS A 100 -0.24 2.22 8.32
N GLY A 101 0.82 1.66 8.90
CA GLY A 101 1.15 0.24 8.80
C GLY A 101 0.20 -0.62 9.63
N LEU A 102 -0.22 -1.78 9.09
CA LEU A 102 -1.05 -2.77 9.79
C LEU A 102 -0.52 -4.17 9.50
N THR A 103 0.12 -4.80 10.47
CA THR A 103 0.70 -6.14 10.33
C THR A 103 0.02 -7.13 11.25
N PHE A 104 -0.45 -8.24 10.67
CA PHE A 104 -1.00 -9.36 11.41
C PHE A 104 0.11 -10.36 11.80
N PHE A 105 0.00 -10.90 13.01
CA PHE A 105 0.84 -12.00 13.47
C PHE A 105 0.05 -12.93 14.40
N ASN A 106 0.20 -14.25 14.21
CA ASN A 106 -0.33 -15.23 15.16
C ASN A 106 0.76 -15.58 16.16
N GLU A 107 0.62 -15.07 17.38
CA GLU A 107 1.57 -15.28 18.47
C GLU A 107 1.11 -16.42 19.37
N ASN A 108 1.68 -17.61 19.17
CA ASN A 108 1.37 -18.80 19.98
C ASN A 108 -0.14 -19.16 20.02
N GLY A 109 -0.85 -18.95 18.91
CA GLY A 109 -2.28 -19.21 18.80
C GLY A 109 -3.18 -17.98 19.05
N GLU A 110 -2.62 -16.87 19.51
CA GLU A 110 -3.33 -15.61 19.72
C GLU A 110 -3.08 -14.66 18.55
N ASP A 111 -4.14 -14.18 17.93
CA ASP A 111 -4.06 -13.21 16.82
C ASP A 111 -3.81 -11.80 17.33
N VAL A 112 -2.72 -11.19 16.86
CA VAL A 112 -2.35 -9.83 17.21
C VAL A 112 -2.15 -8.97 15.96
N LEU A 113 -2.33 -7.66 16.14
CA LEU A 113 -2.12 -6.63 15.13
C LEU A 113 -1.06 -5.66 15.61
N TYR A 114 -0.10 -5.34 14.75
CA TYR A 114 0.78 -4.19 14.92
C TYR A 114 0.23 -3.04 14.10
N LEU A 115 0.21 -1.85 14.68
CA LEU A 115 -0.24 -0.62 14.03
C LEU A 115 0.85 0.45 14.19
N THR A 116 1.22 1.11 13.11
CA THR A 116 2.05 2.31 13.16
C THR A 116 1.20 3.56 13.02
N ASP A 117 1.57 4.61 13.74
CA ASP A 117 0.98 5.93 13.59
C ASP A 117 2.10 7.00 13.55
N PRO A 118 2.51 7.48 12.36
CA PRO A 118 3.54 8.50 12.20
C PRO A 118 3.15 9.87 12.76
N GLU A 119 1.85 10.20 12.90
CA GLU A 119 1.41 11.44 13.53
C GLU A 119 1.57 11.37 15.05
N ARG A 120 1.28 10.22 15.65
CA ARG A 120 1.52 9.95 17.07
C ARG A 120 2.98 9.62 17.36
N ARG A 121 3.77 9.27 16.34
CA ARG A 121 5.17 8.82 16.48
C ARG A 121 5.29 7.58 17.37
N GLN A 122 4.38 6.63 17.15
CA GLN A 122 4.23 5.46 18.01
C GLN A 122 3.96 4.21 17.18
N VAL A 123 4.32 3.07 17.77
CA VAL A 123 3.96 1.74 17.30
C VAL A 123 3.14 1.06 18.39
N PHE A 124 2.10 0.37 17.99
CA PHE A 124 1.18 -0.31 18.89
C PHE A 124 1.07 -1.78 18.53
N LYS A 125 0.85 -2.62 19.54
CA LYS A 125 0.44 -4.01 19.39
C LYS A 125 -0.89 -4.19 20.09
N PHE A 126 -1.88 -4.76 19.41
CA PHE A 126 -3.23 -5.00 19.92
C PHE A 126 -3.64 -6.46 19.70
N THR A 127 -4.63 -6.93 20.47
CA THR A 127 -5.43 -8.06 20.00
C THR A 127 -6.28 -7.61 18.81
N THR A 128 -6.79 -8.56 18.00
CA THR A 128 -7.72 -8.21 16.90
C THR A 128 -8.99 -7.53 17.39
N GLU A 129 -9.33 -7.65 18.69
CA GLU A 129 -10.49 -7.01 19.31
C GLU A 129 -10.22 -5.60 19.85
N GLY A 130 -8.99 -5.08 19.72
CA GLY A 130 -8.61 -3.72 20.09
C GLY A 130 -8.05 -3.56 21.51
N LYS A 131 -7.74 -4.65 22.23
CA LYS A 131 -7.06 -4.54 23.53
C LYS A 131 -5.58 -4.26 23.32
N LEU A 132 -5.09 -3.16 23.88
CA LEU A 132 -3.67 -2.79 23.82
C LEU A 132 -2.81 -3.81 24.59
N ILE A 133 -1.75 -4.28 23.94
CA ILE A 133 -0.74 -5.20 24.49
C ILE A 133 0.58 -4.47 24.71
N LEU A 134 1.04 -3.72 23.71
CA LEU A 134 2.33 -3.00 23.74
C LEU A 134 2.16 -1.63 23.06
N LYS A 135 2.87 -0.64 23.60
CA LYS A 135 3.01 0.67 22.98
C LYS A 135 4.48 1.09 23.03
N LEU A 136 5.04 1.42 21.88
CA LEU A 136 6.41 1.89 21.75
C LEU A 136 6.43 3.36 21.30
N ASN A 137 7.28 4.14 21.91
CA ASN A 137 7.70 5.45 21.45
C ASN A 137 8.96 5.32 20.57
N TYR A 138 9.58 6.44 20.21
CA TYR A 138 10.88 6.40 19.56
C TYR A 138 11.93 5.69 20.44
N PRO A 139 12.86 4.94 19.82
CA PRO A 139 13.86 4.17 20.57
C PRO A 139 15.00 5.08 21.08
N ALA A 140 14.75 5.81 22.16
CA ALA A 140 15.66 6.82 22.72
C ALA A 140 17.04 6.23 23.10
N GLU A 141 17.05 4.98 23.57
CA GLU A 141 18.26 4.27 23.99
C GLU A 141 19.27 4.05 22.87
N THR A 142 18.85 4.17 21.61
CA THR A 142 19.74 4.04 20.45
C THR A 142 20.62 5.27 20.22
N GLY A 143 20.25 6.41 20.79
CA GLY A 143 20.91 7.70 20.54
C GLY A 143 20.83 8.20 19.09
N LYS A 144 19.93 7.60 18.26
CA LYS A 144 19.79 7.93 16.83
C LYS A 144 18.75 9.01 16.55
N TYR A 145 17.92 9.33 17.53
CA TYR A 145 16.85 10.30 17.42
C TYR A 145 17.11 11.50 18.35
N ALA A 146 16.58 12.66 17.97
CA ALA A 146 16.53 13.80 18.89
C ALA A 146 15.77 13.43 20.16
N MET A 147 16.11 14.08 21.29
CA MET A 147 15.59 13.73 22.61
C MET A 147 14.06 13.79 22.74
N ASP A 148 13.39 14.55 21.88
CA ASP A 148 11.93 14.67 21.84
C ASP A 148 11.26 13.68 20.85
N GLY A 149 12.04 12.87 20.11
CA GLY A 149 11.55 11.94 19.11
C GLY A 149 10.87 12.59 17.90
N THR A 150 11.11 13.89 17.66
CA THR A 150 10.41 14.67 16.61
C THR A 150 10.48 14.02 15.24
N PHE A 151 11.59 13.37 14.90
CA PHE A 151 11.83 12.74 13.62
C PHE A 151 11.52 11.23 13.57
N PHE A 152 10.96 10.65 14.61
CA PHE A 152 10.47 9.27 14.57
C PHE A 152 9.06 9.24 13.97
N ARG A 153 8.92 8.71 12.76
CA ARG A 153 7.65 8.62 12.03
C ARG A 153 7.50 7.23 11.38
N PRO A 154 7.15 6.21 12.19
CA PRO A 154 7.14 4.82 11.76
C PRO A 154 6.08 4.57 10.69
N THR A 155 6.45 3.85 9.64
CA THR A 155 5.56 3.53 8.52
C THR A 155 5.08 2.09 8.55
N GLU A 156 5.93 1.13 8.99
CA GLU A 156 5.60 -0.29 8.87
C GLU A 156 6.27 -1.15 9.94
N VAL A 157 5.66 -2.31 10.22
CA VAL A 157 6.22 -3.37 11.08
C VAL A 157 6.31 -4.66 10.31
N ALA A 158 7.42 -5.39 10.45
CA ALA A 158 7.53 -6.79 10.02
C ALA A 158 7.81 -7.67 11.22
N VAL A 159 7.12 -8.79 11.36
CA VAL A 159 7.26 -9.72 12.50
C VAL A 159 7.88 -11.02 12.04
N ALA A 160 8.95 -11.45 12.70
CA ALA A 160 9.59 -12.74 12.49
C ALA A 160 8.85 -13.85 13.25
N LYS A 161 9.03 -15.11 12.80
CA LYS A 161 8.36 -16.29 13.39
C LYS A 161 8.61 -16.50 14.89
N ASN A 162 9.72 -15.99 15.39
CA ASN A 162 10.08 -16.05 16.81
C ASN A 162 9.47 -14.91 17.64
N GLY A 163 8.63 -14.07 17.04
CA GLY A 163 7.99 -12.91 17.65
C GLY A 163 8.86 -11.65 17.69
N GLU A 164 10.13 -11.70 17.29
CA GLU A 164 10.96 -10.51 17.09
C GLU A 164 10.37 -9.67 15.95
N PHE A 165 10.52 -8.35 16.01
CA PHE A 165 9.93 -7.50 14.99
C PHE A 165 10.80 -6.30 14.61
N TYR A 166 10.54 -5.78 13.43
CA TYR A 166 11.29 -4.69 12.82
C TYR A 166 10.35 -3.53 12.53
N VAL A 167 10.75 -2.34 12.89
CA VAL A 167 10.00 -1.10 12.63
C VAL A 167 10.76 -0.26 11.62
N ALA A 168 10.11 0.07 10.50
CA ALA A 168 10.64 0.99 9.52
C ALA A 168 10.20 2.42 9.87
N ASP A 169 11.16 3.33 10.03
CA ASP A 169 10.93 4.77 10.29
C ASP A 169 10.94 5.55 8.96
N GLY A 170 10.05 5.17 8.04
CA GLY A 170 10.08 5.59 6.63
C GLY A 170 9.70 7.04 6.36
N TYR A 171 9.04 7.73 7.29
CA TYR A 171 8.78 9.16 7.21
C TYR A 171 9.64 9.98 8.18
N GLY A 172 10.57 9.33 8.87
CA GLY A 172 11.50 9.93 9.82
C GLY A 172 12.95 9.86 9.38
N GLU A 173 13.81 9.29 10.22
CA GLU A 173 15.26 9.21 10.01
C GLU A 173 15.74 8.02 9.19
N GLN A 174 14.79 7.22 8.64
CA GLN A 174 15.06 6.10 7.74
C GLN A 174 15.78 4.91 8.41
N PHE A 175 15.70 4.80 9.69
CA PHE A 175 16.22 3.65 10.43
C PHE A 175 15.24 2.48 10.40
N ILE A 176 15.79 1.27 10.44
CA ILE A 176 15.07 0.05 10.78
C ILE A 176 15.50 -0.34 12.18
N THR A 177 14.56 -0.35 13.12
CA THR A 177 14.81 -0.78 14.50
C THR A 177 14.34 -2.20 14.70
N HIS A 178 15.23 -3.08 15.13
CA HIS A 178 14.96 -4.48 15.46
C HIS A 178 14.70 -4.61 16.95
N TYR A 179 13.54 -5.15 17.30
CA TYR A 179 13.09 -5.40 18.67
C TYR A 179 12.98 -6.91 18.95
N ASP A 180 13.17 -7.29 20.21
CA ASP A 180 12.72 -8.60 20.66
C ASP A 180 11.18 -8.64 20.81
N ALA A 181 10.62 -9.82 21.10
CA ALA A 181 9.17 -10.02 21.25
C ALA A 181 8.54 -9.17 22.38
N THR A 182 9.34 -8.68 23.33
CA THR A 182 8.88 -7.83 24.44
C THR A 182 8.92 -6.34 24.14
N GLY A 183 9.50 -5.94 22.99
CA GLY A 183 9.66 -4.55 22.58
C GLY A 183 10.97 -3.91 23.03
N LYS A 184 11.96 -4.69 23.48
CA LYS A 184 13.31 -4.19 23.79
C LYS A 184 14.14 -4.13 22.51
N VAL A 185 14.84 -3.02 22.30
CA VAL A 185 15.73 -2.85 21.14
C VAL A 185 16.88 -3.85 21.19
N LYS A 186 17.10 -4.53 20.09
CA LYS A 186 18.22 -5.44 19.83
C LYS A 186 19.28 -4.82 18.93
N ASN A 187 18.83 -4.14 17.88
CA ASN A 187 19.68 -3.55 16.87
C ASN A 187 18.97 -2.39 16.16
N ILE A 188 19.74 -1.52 15.53
CA ILE A 188 19.24 -0.47 14.63
C ILE A 188 20.21 -0.33 13.46
N PHE A 189 19.66 -0.26 12.23
CA PHE A 189 20.46 -0.14 11.01
C PHE A 189 19.75 0.74 9.98
N GLY A 190 20.35 0.93 8.81
CA GLY A 190 19.81 1.83 7.80
C GLY A 190 20.16 3.29 8.09
N GLY A 191 19.18 4.16 8.09
CA GLY A 191 19.31 5.61 8.19
C GLY A 191 19.38 6.27 6.82
N LYS A 192 19.29 7.61 6.77
CA LYS A 192 19.37 8.40 5.55
C LYS A 192 20.74 8.28 4.86
N GLY A 193 20.77 8.15 3.54
CA GLY A 193 22.01 8.12 2.76
C GLY A 193 21.84 7.50 1.37
N GLU A 194 22.95 7.54 0.60
CA GLU A 194 22.99 7.05 -0.77
C GLU A 194 23.61 5.65 -0.88
N GLU A 195 24.30 5.19 0.17
CA GLU A 195 24.94 3.88 0.22
C GLU A 195 23.89 2.75 0.14
N ASN A 196 24.33 1.57 -0.25
CA ASN A 196 23.42 0.44 -0.46
C ASN A 196 22.61 0.05 0.79
N GLU A 197 23.20 0.18 1.97
CA GLU A 197 22.56 -0.12 3.26
C GLU A 197 21.72 1.04 3.83
N LYS A 198 21.73 2.21 3.17
CA LYS A 198 20.98 3.41 3.54
C LYS A 198 19.72 3.58 2.71
N PHE A 199 18.85 4.51 3.11
CA PHE A 199 17.56 4.73 2.46
C PHE A 199 17.31 6.21 2.20
N THR A 200 16.57 6.48 1.13
CA THR A 200 15.90 7.76 0.93
C THR A 200 14.49 7.72 1.52
N GLN A 201 13.78 6.58 1.38
CA GLN A 201 12.50 6.35 2.05
C GLN A 201 12.23 4.85 2.27
N CYS A 202 12.57 4.32 3.45
CA CYS A 202 12.30 2.94 3.84
C CYS A 202 10.81 2.75 4.23
N HIS A 203 9.91 2.73 3.22
CA HIS A 203 8.48 2.85 3.46
C HIS A 203 7.81 1.56 3.95
N GLY A 204 8.11 0.43 3.34
CA GLY A 204 7.52 -0.87 3.68
C GLY A 204 8.58 -1.90 4.02
N ILE A 205 8.26 -2.82 4.91
CA ILE A 205 9.14 -3.90 5.33
C ILE A 205 8.35 -5.21 5.50
N ALA A 206 8.96 -6.34 5.11
CA ALA A 206 8.41 -7.67 5.36
C ALA A 206 9.53 -8.68 5.63
N VAL A 207 9.21 -9.78 6.31
CA VAL A 207 10.11 -10.95 6.41
C VAL A 207 9.77 -11.92 5.29
N ASP A 208 10.76 -12.24 4.46
CA ASP A 208 10.66 -13.20 3.36
C ASP A 208 11.18 -14.58 3.78
N TYR A 209 10.28 -15.53 3.89
CA TYR A 209 10.58 -16.93 4.21
C TYR A 209 10.51 -17.86 2.99
N ARG A 210 10.56 -17.35 1.76
CA ARG A 210 10.58 -18.20 0.55
C ARG A 210 11.81 -19.10 0.54
N ASP A 211 12.95 -18.61 0.98
CA ASP A 211 14.04 -19.48 1.47
C ASP A 211 13.92 -19.68 2.99
N LYS A 212 13.42 -20.85 3.38
CA LYS A 212 13.19 -21.18 4.80
C LYS A 212 14.48 -21.28 5.61
N LYS A 213 15.63 -21.56 4.96
CA LYS A 213 16.94 -21.70 5.62
C LYS A 213 17.61 -20.35 5.83
N ASN A 214 17.40 -19.42 4.93
CA ASN A 214 18.00 -18.09 4.94
C ASN A 214 16.92 -17.01 4.77
N PRO A 215 16.05 -16.79 5.76
CA PRO A 215 15.05 -15.74 5.68
C PRO A 215 15.72 -14.37 5.60
N VAL A 216 15.07 -13.45 4.90
CA VAL A 216 15.58 -12.08 4.70
C VAL A 216 14.52 -11.04 4.99
N LEU A 217 14.94 -9.82 5.27
CA LEU A 217 14.08 -8.66 5.24
C LEU A 217 14.00 -8.12 3.81
N LEU A 218 12.80 -7.85 3.36
CA LEU A 218 12.49 -7.06 2.18
C LEU A 218 12.12 -5.66 2.63
N ILE A 219 12.86 -4.65 2.17
CA ILE A 219 12.64 -3.26 2.57
C ILE A 219 12.52 -2.41 1.30
N THR A 220 11.41 -1.72 1.14
CA THR A 220 11.22 -0.82 0.00
C THR A 220 11.93 0.51 0.25
N ASP A 221 12.80 0.92 -0.68
CA ASP A 221 13.26 2.30 -0.78
C ASP A 221 12.44 2.99 -1.87
N ARG A 222 11.29 3.54 -1.46
CA ARG A 222 10.26 4.03 -2.38
C ARG A 222 10.78 5.08 -3.34
N MET A 223 11.51 6.07 -2.84
CA MET A 223 12.02 7.19 -3.61
C MET A 223 13.14 6.81 -4.58
N LYS A 224 13.82 5.69 -4.34
CA LYS A 224 14.84 5.12 -5.25
C LYS A 224 14.24 4.05 -6.18
N HIS A 225 12.95 3.76 -6.10
CA HIS A 225 12.30 2.68 -6.86
C HIS A 225 12.97 1.32 -6.64
N GLN A 226 13.29 1.00 -5.39
CA GLN A 226 14.08 -0.18 -5.03
C GLN A 226 13.37 -1.06 -4.02
N LEU A 227 13.61 -2.37 -4.13
CA LEU A 227 13.36 -3.34 -3.08
C LEU A 227 14.70 -3.90 -2.62
N LYS A 228 15.09 -3.59 -1.40
CA LYS A 228 16.37 -3.99 -0.82
C LYS A 228 16.21 -5.23 0.03
N ARG A 229 17.21 -6.10 0.02
CA ARG A 229 17.25 -7.34 0.80
C ARG A 229 18.33 -7.23 1.86
N PHE A 230 17.98 -7.60 3.08
CA PHE A 230 18.88 -7.61 4.24
C PHE A 230 18.76 -8.95 4.98
N THR A 231 19.81 -9.34 5.70
CA THR A 231 19.65 -10.42 6.69
C THR A 231 18.76 -9.94 7.85
N LEU A 232 18.30 -10.86 8.69
CA LEU A 232 17.51 -10.50 9.88
C LEU A 232 18.32 -9.67 10.89
N GLU A 233 19.66 -9.77 10.85
CA GLU A 233 20.57 -8.95 11.67
C GLU A 233 20.86 -7.56 11.07
N GLY A 234 20.28 -7.24 9.90
CA GLY A 234 20.40 -5.92 9.26
C GLY A 234 21.62 -5.75 8.34
N LYS A 235 22.26 -6.85 7.89
CA LYS A 235 23.33 -6.79 6.89
C LYS A 235 22.72 -6.70 5.49
N TYR A 236 23.13 -5.72 4.68
CA TYR A 236 22.72 -5.58 3.28
C TYR A 236 23.16 -6.77 2.44
N LEU A 237 22.31 -7.23 1.55
CA LEU A 237 22.55 -8.37 0.65
C LEU A 237 22.50 -7.96 -0.83
N SER A 238 21.41 -7.32 -1.25
CA SER A 238 21.20 -6.96 -2.65
C SER A 238 20.06 -5.96 -2.83
N THR A 239 19.99 -5.39 -4.04
CA THR A 239 18.90 -4.50 -4.46
C THR A 239 18.23 -5.03 -5.72
N ILE A 240 16.90 -5.02 -5.73
CA ILE A 240 16.08 -5.20 -6.93
C ILE A 240 15.68 -3.81 -7.38
N GLN A 241 16.13 -3.41 -8.57
CA GLN A 241 15.84 -2.09 -9.14
C GLN A 241 14.60 -2.16 -10.00
N PHE A 242 13.63 -1.31 -9.74
CA PHE A 242 12.50 -1.04 -10.61
C PHE A 242 12.76 0.21 -11.46
N SER A 243 11.94 0.43 -12.49
CA SER A 243 12.12 1.58 -13.38
C SER A 243 11.52 2.87 -12.81
N ASN A 244 10.18 2.90 -12.66
CA ASN A 244 9.43 4.11 -12.30
C ASN A 244 8.34 3.82 -11.27
N ILE A 245 8.56 2.86 -10.36
CA ILE A 245 7.57 2.35 -9.44
C ILE A 245 7.82 2.89 -8.02
N TRP A 246 6.84 3.61 -7.48
CA TRP A 246 6.82 4.02 -6.07
C TRP A 246 6.20 2.90 -5.22
N ASN A 247 7.04 1.98 -4.82
CA ASN A 247 6.67 0.75 -4.15
C ASN A 247 6.28 0.96 -2.68
N CYS A 248 5.18 0.31 -2.27
CA CYS A 248 4.70 0.27 -0.90
C CYS A 248 5.19 -0.98 -0.18
N ARG A 249 4.39 -1.53 0.75
CA ARG A 249 4.75 -2.74 1.50
C ARG A 249 4.89 -3.95 0.58
N PRO A 250 5.96 -4.76 0.71
CA PRO A 250 6.02 -6.07 0.06
C PRO A 250 5.20 -7.10 0.86
N VAL A 251 4.34 -7.84 0.18
CA VAL A 251 3.53 -8.92 0.77
C VAL A 251 3.94 -10.25 0.14
N VAL A 252 4.52 -11.13 0.94
CA VAL A 252 4.98 -12.45 0.49
C VAL A 252 3.83 -13.46 0.59
N ASN A 253 3.49 -14.12 -0.53
CA ASN A 253 2.50 -15.18 -0.58
C ASN A 253 3.00 -16.31 -1.50
N GLY A 254 3.23 -17.48 -0.94
CA GLY A 254 3.86 -18.60 -1.65
C GLY A 254 5.22 -18.21 -2.21
N ASP A 255 5.43 -18.43 -3.50
CA ASP A 255 6.66 -18.08 -4.21
C ASP A 255 6.70 -16.63 -4.70
N ASN A 256 5.60 -15.87 -4.50
CA ASN A 256 5.45 -14.53 -5.07
C ASN A 256 5.57 -13.43 -4.02
N ILE A 257 5.95 -12.23 -4.49
CA ILE A 257 5.85 -10.98 -3.75
C ILE A 257 4.86 -10.08 -4.48
N TYR A 258 3.89 -9.57 -3.75
CA TYR A 258 2.93 -8.58 -4.23
C TYR A 258 3.27 -7.23 -3.63
N ILE A 259 3.26 -6.17 -4.44
CA ILE A 259 3.56 -4.82 -3.97
C ILE A 259 2.57 -3.85 -4.60
N ALA A 260 1.84 -3.13 -3.77
CA ALA A 260 1.09 -1.99 -4.25
C ALA A 260 2.04 -0.89 -4.70
N VAL A 261 1.68 -0.23 -5.78
CA VAL A 261 2.46 0.84 -6.41
C VAL A 261 1.67 2.13 -6.24
N LEU A 262 2.20 3.04 -5.44
CA LEU A 262 1.54 4.31 -5.17
C LEU A 262 1.37 5.13 -6.45
N LYS A 263 2.43 5.19 -7.26
CA LYS A 263 2.44 5.82 -8.58
C LYS A 263 3.49 5.22 -9.51
N CYS A 264 3.27 5.35 -10.81
CA CYS A 264 4.18 4.92 -11.87
C CYS A 264 4.81 6.16 -12.52
N SER A 265 5.85 6.74 -11.90
CA SER A 265 6.55 7.93 -12.43
C SER A 265 8.03 7.88 -12.08
N PRO A 266 8.92 8.20 -13.03
CA PRO A 266 10.34 8.38 -12.74
C PRO A 266 10.61 9.68 -11.97
N ASP A 267 9.69 10.67 -12.06
CA ASP A 267 9.88 11.97 -11.47
C ASP A 267 9.51 11.98 -9.99
N LEU A 268 10.33 12.63 -9.20
CA LEU A 268 10.06 12.87 -7.78
C LEU A 268 9.01 13.97 -7.55
N ASP A 269 8.69 14.73 -8.60
CA ASP A 269 7.70 15.79 -8.53
C ASP A 269 6.28 15.25 -8.29
N TRP A 270 5.64 15.76 -7.25
CA TRP A 270 4.27 15.45 -6.93
C TRP A 270 3.28 16.20 -7.83
N LYS A 271 3.06 15.68 -9.02
CA LYS A 271 1.89 16.07 -9.81
C LYS A 271 0.75 15.14 -9.43
N TRP A 272 -0.02 15.52 -8.43
CA TRP A 272 -1.06 14.70 -7.81
C TRP A 272 -2.21 14.28 -8.74
N ASP A 273 -2.45 15.01 -9.81
CA ASP A 273 -3.57 14.84 -10.71
C ASP A 273 -3.31 13.89 -11.89
N GLN A 274 -2.07 13.53 -12.15
CA GLN A 274 -1.69 12.82 -13.38
C GLN A 274 -1.02 11.46 -13.15
N ILE A 275 -0.70 11.10 -11.90
CA ILE A 275 0.19 9.97 -11.62
C ILE A 275 -0.56 8.97 -10.76
N LYS A 276 -0.92 7.87 -11.39
CA LYS A 276 -1.68 6.78 -10.78
C LYS A 276 -0.83 5.52 -10.72
N GLY A 277 -1.12 4.65 -9.78
CA GLY A 277 -0.39 3.42 -9.54
C GLY A 277 -1.17 2.16 -9.90
N GLY A 278 -0.76 1.06 -9.30
CA GLY A 278 -1.34 -0.27 -9.52
C GLY A 278 -0.76 -1.27 -8.53
N VAL A 279 -0.61 -2.50 -8.97
CA VAL A 279 0.06 -3.57 -8.20
C VAL A 279 1.07 -4.26 -9.11
N ILE A 280 2.24 -4.60 -8.59
CA ILE A 280 3.20 -5.49 -9.26
C ILE A 280 3.27 -6.83 -8.53
N ILE A 281 3.58 -7.88 -9.29
CA ILE A 281 3.76 -9.24 -8.78
C ILE A 281 5.11 -9.76 -9.25
N LEU A 282 5.98 -10.08 -8.29
CA LEU A 282 7.28 -10.68 -8.54
C LEU A 282 7.21 -12.20 -8.33
N ASP A 283 7.93 -12.93 -9.14
CA ASP A 283 8.12 -14.38 -9.01
C ASP A 283 9.19 -14.75 -7.96
N LYS A 284 9.45 -16.06 -7.83
CA LYS A 284 10.50 -16.59 -6.94
C LYS A 284 11.91 -16.07 -7.25
N ASN A 285 12.17 -15.60 -8.47
CA ASN A 285 13.45 -15.03 -8.89
C ASN A 285 13.50 -13.51 -8.68
N ASN A 286 12.47 -12.93 -8.06
CA ASN A 286 12.29 -11.49 -7.86
C ASN A 286 12.15 -10.69 -9.18
N THR A 287 11.67 -11.32 -10.22
CA THR A 287 11.34 -10.67 -11.51
C THR A 287 9.87 -10.27 -11.51
N VAL A 288 9.55 -9.05 -11.90
CA VAL A 288 8.15 -8.59 -12.05
C VAL A 288 7.54 -9.30 -13.26
N VAL A 289 6.61 -10.21 -13.01
CA VAL A 289 5.99 -11.08 -14.03
C VAL A 289 4.56 -10.72 -14.37
N SER A 290 3.91 -9.94 -13.50
CA SER A 290 2.53 -9.48 -13.71
C SER A 290 2.29 -8.17 -12.96
N GLY A 291 1.16 -7.54 -13.23
CA GLY A 291 0.69 -6.38 -12.50
C GLY A 291 -0.79 -6.11 -12.78
N LEU A 292 -1.49 -5.56 -11.80
CA LEU A 292 -2.88 -5.13 -11.92
C LEU A 292 -2.92 -3.61 -12.09
N GLY A 293 -3.71 -3.15 -13.04
CA GLY A 293 -3.90 -1.73 -13.28
C GLY A 293 -2.69 -1.01 -13.87
N ILE A 294 -1.71 -1.75 -14.37
CA ILE A 294 -0.52 -1.24 -15.08
C ILE A 294 -0.29 -2.01 -16.38
N THR A 295 0.45 -1.40 -17.29
CA THR A 295 0.88 -2.08 -18.53
C THR A 295 1.73 -3.32 -18.23
N LYS A 296 1.75 -4.27 -19.17
CA LYS A 296 2.52 -5.52 -19.00
C LYS A 296 4.00 -5.20 -18.77
N PRO A 297 4.61 -5.72 -17.68
CA PRO A 297 6.04 -5.55 -17.45
C PRO A 297 6.88 -6.17 -18.57
N THR A 298 7.84 -5.42 -19.06
CA THR A 298 8.81 -5.85 -20.10
C THR A 298 10.24 -5.55 -19.65
N TYR A 299 11.21 -6.20 -20.27
CA TYR A 299 12.62 -6.08 -19.93
C TYR A 299 13.45 -5.88 -21.18
N THR A 300 14.47 -5.03 -21.09
CA THR A 300 15.51 -4.85 -22.10
C THR A 300 16.88 -4.91 -21.40
N ASP A 301 17.77 -5.75 -21.86
CA ASP A 301 19.09 -5.99 -21.26
C ASP A 301 19.02 -6.26 -19.73
N GLY A 302 18.02 -7.06 -19.31
CA GLY A 302 17.79 -7.41 -17.90
C GLY A 302 17.19 -6.29 -17.04
N LYS A 303 16.92 -5.11 -17.61
CA LYS A 303 16.34 -3.97 -16.90
C LYS A 303 14.84 -3.86 -17.18
N MET A 304 14.06 -3.73 -16.12
CA MET A 304 12.62 -3.48 -16.23
C MET A 304 12.37 -2.16 -16.95
N GLN A 305 11.48 -2.19 -17.94
CA GLN A 305 11.05 -0.98 -18.66
C GLN A 305 9.94 -0.26 -17.87
N PRO A 306 9.78 1.07 -18.07
CA PRO A 306 8.72 1.83 -17.45
C PRO A 306 7.33 1.24 -17.71
N VAL A 307 6.51 1.24 -16.68
CA VAL A 307 5.10 0.86 -16.75
C VAL A 307 4.22 2.10 -16.56
N THR A 308 3.02 2.04 -17.15
CA THR A 308 2.01 3.08 -17.00
C THR A 308 0.72 2.49 -16.48
N GLN A 309 -0.06 3.28 -15.78
CA GLN A 309 -1.37 2.85 -15.29
C GLN A 309 -2.34 2.64 -16.47
N ASN A 310 -3.15 1.58 -16.39
CA ASN A 310 -4.18 1.23 -17.39
C ASN A 310 -5.53 0.81 -16.78
N PHE A 311 -5.76 1.13 -15.51
CA PHE A 311 -7.03 0.87 -14.82
C PHE A 311 -7.44 2.12 -14.03
N GLU A 312 -8.35 2.90 -14.59
CA GLU A 312 -8.76 4.22 -14.10
C GLU A 312 -9.21 4.24 -12.61
N PRO A 313 -9.92 3.23 -12.07
CA PRO A 313 -10.34 3.22 -10.68
C PRO A 313 -9.20 3.30 -9.66
N PHE A 314 -7.98 2.87 -10.02
CA PHE A 314 -6.84 3.05 -9.15
C PHE A 314 -6.40 4.52 -9.13
N GLN A 315 -6.30 5.08 -7.93
CA GLN A 315 -5.72 6.41 -7.70
C GLN A 315 -4.31 6.26 -7.12
N PHE A 316 -4.22 5.93 -5.83
CA PHE A 316 -2.96 5.72 -5.13
C PHE A 316 -3.03 4.41 -4.34
N PRO A 317 -2.92 3.24 -4.99
CA PRO A 317 -2.86 1.95 -4.30
C PRO A 317 -1.74 1.96 -3.26
N HIS A 318 -2.10 1.64 -2.01
CA HIS A 318 -1.14 1.73 -0.90
C HIS A 318 -0.75 0.36 -0.36
N ASP A 319 -1.69 -0.60 -0.36
CA ASP A 319 -1.39 -1.96 0.05
C ASP A 319 -2.18 -2.99 -0.75
N VAL A 320 -1.71 -4.23 -0.71
CA VAL A 320 -2.37 -5.40 -1.28
C VAL A 320 -2.44 -6.52 -0.25
N CYS A 321 -3.66 -6.91 0.14
CA CYS A 321 -3.90 -8.11 0.95
C CYS A 321 -4.26 -9.27 0.02
N ILE A 322 -3.77 -10.46 0.33
CA ILE A 322 -4.09 -11.71 -0.37
C ILE A 322 -4.79 -12.63 0.61
N ASP A 323 -6.00 -13.07 0.29
CA ASP A 323 -6.72 -14.04 1.12
C ASP A 323 -6.31 -15.50 0.83
N ASP A 324 -6.82 -16.44 1.63
CA ASP A 324 -6.58 -17.88 1.50
C ASP A 324 -7.15 -18.47 0.18
N GLU A 325 -8.04 -17.76 -0.51
CA GLU A 325 -8.55 -18.10 -1.85
C GLU A 325 -7.75 -17.42 -2.98
N GLN A 326 -6.66 -16.73 -2.65
CA GLN A 326 -5.80 -15.97 -3.58
C GLN A 326 -6.50 -14.78 -4.24
N ASN A 327 -7.59 -14.27 -3.66
CA ASN A 327 -8.16 -13.00 -4.06
C ASN A 327 -7.30 -11.85 -3.54
N LEU A 328 -7.33 -10.72 -4.23
CA LEU A 328 -6.61 -9.52 -3.82
C LEU A 328 -7.57 -8.45 -3.30
N TYR A 329 -7.14 -7.74 -2.29
CA TYR A 329 -7.80 -6.56 -1.77
C TYR A 329 -6.83 -5.40 -1.80
N ILE A 330 -7.22 -4.31 -2.45
CA ILE A 330 -6.36 -3.16 -2.67
C ILE A 330 -6.89 -1.98 -1.87
N THR A 331 -6.11 -1.53 -0.89
CA THR A 331 -6.36 -0.29 -0.17
C THR A 331 -5.75 0.89 -0.91
N GLN A 332 -6.32 2.08 -0.73
CA GLN A 332 -5.86 3.27 -1.43
C GLN A 332 -5.77 4.47 -0.49
N TRP A 333 -4.69 5.23 -0.65
CA TRP A 333 -4.48 6.51 0.01
C TRP A 333 -4.92 7.65 -0.92
N ASN A 334 -5.39 8.77 -0.37
CA ASN A 334 -5.78 9.99 -1.10
C ASN A 334 -6.66 9.74 -2.34
N SER A 335 -7.60 8.83 -2.21
CA SER A 335 -8.42 8.32 -3.32
C SER A 335 -9.91 8.69 -3.21
N GLY A 336 -10.24 9.74 -2.44
CA GLY A 336 -11.61 10.21 -2.30
C GLY A 336 -12.44 9.40 -1.30
N LYS A 337 -11.80 8.83 -0.27
CA LYS A 337 -12.46 8.11 0.83
C LYS A 337 -13.16 6.83 0.37
N VAL A 338 -12.50 6.07 -0.50
CA VAL A 338 -13.03 4.80 -1.02
C VAL A 338 -12.70 3.63 -0.11
N TYR A 339 -13.60 2.66 -0.05
CA TYR A 339 -13.32 1.37 0.56
C TYR A 339 -12.32 0.57 -0.27
N PRO A 340 -11.63 -0.43 0.33
CA PRO A 340 -10.75 -1.33 -0.41
C PRO A 340 -11.47 -2.01 -1.59
N TYR A 341 -10.77 -2.21 -2.69
CA TYR A 341 -11.29 -2.93 -3.84
C TYR A 341 -10.94 -4.41 -3.76
N LYS A 342 -11.90 -5.28 -4.09
CA LYS A 342 -11.68 -6.72 -4.21
C LYS A 342 -11.49 -7.14 -5.66
N PHE A 343 -10.50 -8.00 -5.88
CA PHE A 343 -10.23 -8.64 -7.16
C PHE A 343 -10.20 -10.16 -6.98
N GLN A 344 -11.15 -10.83 -7.57
CA GLN A 344 -11.24 -12.29 -7.55
C GLN A 344 -10.21 -12.89 -8.50
N ARG A 345 -9.46 -13.88 -8.02
CA ARG A 345 -8.56 -14.64 -8.87
C ARG A 345 -9.33 -15.51 -9.87
N ILE A 346 -8.88 -15.52 -11.13
CA ILE A 346 -9.45 -16.35 -12.19
C ILE A 346 -8.43 -17.29 -12.85
N SER A 347 -7.14 -17.05 -12.69
CA SER A 347 -6.06 -17.97 -13.09
C SER A 347 -4.72 -17.59 -12.42
#